data_ca89df7b14fb617d9a2a1fc577c33ab0
#
_entry.id   ca89df7b14fb617d9a2a1fc577c33ab0
#
_cell.length_a   1.000
_cell.length_b   1.000
_cell.length_c   1.000
_cell.angle_alpha   90.00
_cell.angle_beta   90.00
_cell.angle_gamma   90.00
#
_symmetry.space_group_name_H-M   'P 1'
#
loop_
_entity.id
_entity.type
_entity.pdbx_description
1 polymer ?
#
loop_
_entity_poly.entity_id
_entity_poly.type
_entity_poly.pdbx_seq_one_letter_code
_entity_poly.pdbx_strand_id
1 'polypeptide(L)'
;SAALTALTSVGRAILSKPSIQSVLNYLGLGEAAKRNVGTGANQIPDMGSFTLSVSGTGYQKLPSGFILQWGSIGAPGIAQDVVTHFPIAFPNRCLRVLVSQDYTPDSGAVGYIACAGFSPDPVKFISRASTPGLGASFLALGC
;
A
#
# COMPACT_ATOMS: atom_id res chain seq x y z
N SER A 1 29.34 -47.86 -10.29
CA SER A 1 30.59 -47.29 -10.79
C SER A 1 31.35 -46.59 -9.66
N ALA A 2 32.64 -46.43 -9.84
CA ALA A 2 33.46 -45.71 -8.87
C ALA A 2 32.99 -44.27 -8.65
N ALA A 3 32.47 -43.61 -9.70
CA ALA A 3 31.93 -42.26 -9.59
C ALA A 3 30.72 -42.20 -8.66
N LEU A 4 29.81 -43.17 -8.75
CA LEU A 4 28.62 -43.23 -7.90
C LEU A 4 28.98 -43.56 -6.44
N THR A 5 29.96 -44.42 -6.20
CA THR A 5 30.36 -44.76 -4.83
C THR A 5 31.08 -43.61 -4.11
N ALA A 6 31.67 -42.67 -4.88
CA ALA A 6 32.28 -41.47 -4.31
C ALA A 6 31.25 -40.41 -3.87
N LEU A 7 29.98 -40.55 -4.29
CA LEU A 7 28.94 -39.60 -3.91
C LEU A 7 28.38 -39.93 -2.53
N THR A 8 27.94 -38.91 -1.81
CA THR A 8 27.17 -39.08 -0.56
C THR A 8 25.82 -39.73 -0.85
N SER A 9 25.18 -40.30 0.18
CA SER A 9 23.86 -40.90 0.04
C SER A 9 22.83 -39.87 -0.42
N VAL A 10 22.92 -38.62 0.04
CA VAL A 10 22.04 -37.53 -0.41
C VAL A 10 22.29 -37.19 -1.86
N GLY A 11 23.56 -37.10 -2.30
CA GLY A 11 23.88 -36.85 -3.70
C GLY A 11 23.32 -37.92 -4.63
N ARG A 12 23.47 -39.20 -4.24
CA ARG A 12 22.88 -40.31 -5.02
C ARG A 12 21.35 -40.24 -5.06
N ALA A 13 20.72 -39.91 -3.95
CA ALA A 13 19.26 -39.77 -3.90
C ALA A 13 18.75 -38.69 -4.86
N ILE A 14 19.41 -37.53 -4.89
CA ILE A 14 19.06 -36.46 -5.82
C ILE A 14 19.24 -36.92 -7.26
N LEU A 15 20.36 -37.54 -7.61
CA LEU A 15 20.62 -38.02 -8.96
C LEU A 15 19.66 -39.11 -9.40
N SER A 16 19.02 -39.82 -8.48
CA SER A 16 18.05 -40.87 -8.79
C SER A 16 16.68 -40.35 -9.12
N LYS A 17 16.40 -39.06 -8.93
CA LYS A 17 15.06 -38.50 -9.16
C LYS A 17 14.79 -38.32 -10.64
N PRO A 18 13.59 -38.75 -11.13
CA PRO A 18 13.29 -38.69 -12.56
C PRO A 18 12.80 -37.34 -13.06
N SER A 19 12.52 -36.38 -12.17
CA SER A 19 11.95 -35.08 -12.58
C SER A 19 12.35 -33.99 -11.60
N ILE A 20 12.21 -32.73 -12.05
CA ILE A 20 12.42 -31.57 -11.21
C ILE A 20 11.46 -31.62 -10.02
N GLN A 21 10.20 -31.97 -10.24
CA GLN A 21 9.20 -32.06 -9.18
C GLN A 21 9.61 -33.07 -8.10
N SER A 22 10.13 -34.23 -8.46
CA SER A 22 10.59 -35.20 -7.48
C SER A 22 11.82 -34.74 -6.72
N VAL A 23 12.71 -33.95 -7.33
CA VAL A 23 13.83 -33.32 -6.64
C VAL A 23 13.31 -32.31 -5.60
N LEU A 24 12.36 -31.46 -5.98
CA LEU A 24 11.75 -30.49 -5.07
C LEU A 24 11.07 -31.18 -3.88
N ASN A 25 10.35 -32.28 -4.15
CA ASN A 25 9.71 -33.06 -3.10
C ASN A 25 10.75 -33.67 -2.14
N TYR A 26 11.80 -34.23 -2.69
CA TYR A 26 12.89 -34.80 -1.87
C TYR A 26 13.54 -33.75 -0.97
N LEU A 27 13.73 -32.53 -1.47
CA LEU A 27 14.30 -31.42 -0.70
C LEU A 27 13.30 -30.83 0.29
N GLY A 28 12.03 -31.25 0.24
CA GLY A 28 11.00 -30.73 1.13
C GLY A 28 10.56 -29.32 0.81
N LEU A 29 10.73 -28.88 -0.45
CA LEU A 29 10.38 -27.52 -0.88
C LEU A 29 8.89 -27.44 -1.18
N GLY A 30 8.25 -26.44 -0.59
CA GLY A 30 6.82 -26.18 -0.81
C GLY A 30 6.56 -25.27 -2.02
N GLU A 31 5.32 -24.85 -2.16
CA GLU A 31 4.86 -24.03 -3.30
C GLU A 31 5.63 -22.71 -3.44
N ALA A 32 6.03 -22.09 -2.31
CA ALA A 32 6.76 -20.83 -2.34
C ALA A 32 8.08 -20.93 -3.11
N ALA A 33 8.74 -22.09 -3.08
CA ALA A 33 10.00 -22.31 -3.77
C ALA A 33 9.86 -22.31 -5.30
N LYS A 34 8.63 -22.43 -5.81
CA LYS A 34 8.32 -22.48 -7.24
C LYS A 34 7.76 -21.17 -7.78
N ARG A 35 7.63 -20.16 -6.93
CA ARG A 35 7.00 -18.89 -7.31
C ARG A 35 8.05 -17.80 -7.45
N ASN A 36 7.92 -17.00 -8.49
CA ASN A 36 8.73 -15.80 -8.66
C ASN A 36 8.28 -14.71 -7.71
N VAL A 37 9.19 -13.81 -7.41
CA VAL A 37 8.88 -12.58 -6.65
C VAL A 37 8.34 -11.54 -7.62
N GLY A 38 7.25 -10.91 -7.26
CA GLY A 38 6.62 -9.89 -8.08
C GLY A 38 5.22 -9.55 -7.57
N THR A 39 4.45 -8.86 -8.38
CA THR A 39 3.08 -8.42 -8.02
C THR A 39 2.01 -9.02 -8.93
N GLY A 40 2.37 -9.94 -9.79
CA GLY A 40 1.44 -10.64 -10.67
C GLY A 40 0.78 -11.84 -9.99
N ALA A 41 -0.11 -12.47 -10.72
CA ALA A 41 -0.78 -13.68 -10.24
C ALA A 41 0.24 -14.78 -9.94
N ASN A 42 0.04 -15.48 -8.83
CA ASN A 42 0.90 -16.57 -8.37
C ASN A 42 2.34 -16.16 -8.05
N GLN A 43 2.60 -14.87 -7.90
CA GLN A 43 3.90 -14.35 -7.46
C GLN A 43 3.87 -14.01 -5.98
N ILE A 44 5.06 -13.97 -5.37
CA ILE A 44 5.23 -13.59 -3.96
C ILE A 44 5.75 -12.16 -3.94
N PRO A 45 5.03 -11.19 -3.35
CA PRO A 45 5.55 -9.82 -3.26
C PRO A 45 6.68 -9.76 -2.24
N ASP A 46 7.70 -8.95 -2.53
CA ASP A 46 8.71 -8.61 -1.54
C ASP A 46 8.39 -7.26 -0.88
N MET A 47 9.25 -6.84 0.02
CA MET A 47 9.06 -5.58 0.75
C MET A 47 9.11 -4.34 -0.15
N GLY A 48 9.73 -4.43 -1.32
CA GLY A 48 9.74 -3.34 -2.30
C GLY A 48 8.36 -3.00 -2.84
N SER A 49 7.41 -3.94 -2.77
CA SER A 49 6.02 -3.72 -3.17
C SER A 49 5.19 -2.99 -2.12
N PHE A 50 5.73 -2.79 -0.92
CA PHE A 50 5.05 -2.13 0.20
C PHE A 50 5.72 -0.79 0.52
N THR A 51 6.00 0.01 -0.47
CA THR A 51 6.69 1.28 -0.28
C THR A 51 5.94 2.17 0.70
N LEU A 52 6.63 2.60 1.75
CA LEU A 52 6.08 3.44 2.80
C LEU A 52 6.91 4.72 2.92
N SER A 53 6.23 5.87 2.83
CA SER A 53 6.81 7.16 3.13
C SER A 53 6.09 7.73 4.35
N VAL A 54 6.78 7.77 5.48
CA VAL A 54 6.17 8.14 6.77
C VAL A 54 6.64 9.51 7.21
N SER A 55 5.66 10.39 7.40
CA SER A 55 5.80 11.65 8.13
C SER A 55 4.39 12.12 8.49
N GLY A 56 4.20 13.36 8.94
CA GLY A 56 2.87 13.92 9.17
C GLY A 56 1.98 13.83 7.92
N THR A 57 2.60 13.85 6.75
CA THR A 57 1.96 13.61 5.44
C THR A 57 2.72 12.49 4.75
N GLY A 58 2.02 11.49 4.26
CA GLY A 58 2.70 10.33 3.67
C GLY A 58 1.77 9.38 2.94
N TYR A 59 2.31 8.23 2.57
CA TYR A 59 1.57 7.21 1.85
C TYR A 59 2.14 5.82 2.09
N GLN A 60 1.32 4.82 1.85
CA GLN A 60 1.68 3.41 1.80
C GLN A 60 1.16 2.80 0.51
N LYS A 61 2.04 2.19 -0.27
CA LYS A 61 1.67 1.40 -1.44
C LYS A 61 1.50 -0.05 -1.06
N LEU A 62 0.56 -0.73 -1.70
CA LEU A 62 0.33 -2.16 -1.57
C LEU A 62 0.56 -2.86 -2.92
N PRO A 63 0.87 -4.17 -2.91
CA PRO A 63 1.23 -4.89 -4.15
C PRO A 63 0.16 -4.89 -5.24
N SER A 64 -1.12 -4.74 -4.87
CA SER A 64 -2.24 -4.73 -5.82
C SER A 64 -2.44 -3.40 -6.53
N GLY A 65 -1.60 -2.39 -6.27
CA GLY A 65 -1.76 -1.04 -6.80
C GLY A 65 -2.59 -0.12 -5.91
N PHE A 66 -3.12 -0.64 -4.81
CA PHE A 66 -3.85 0.16 -3.83
C PHE A 66 -2.89 1.04 -3.04
N ILE A 67 -3.26 2.31 -2.84
CA ILE A 67 -2.44 3.27 -2.12
C ILE A 67 -3.28 3.94 -1.04
N LEU A 68 -2.73 3.97 0.17
CA LEU A 68 -3.27 4.70 1.31
C LEU A 68 -2.44 5.96 1.50
N GLN A 69 -3.09 7.12 1.58
CA GLN A 69 -2.41 8.40 1.79
C GLN A 69 -3.04 9.16 2.94
N TRP A 70 -2.27 9.97 3.61
CA TRP A 70 -2.73 10.78 4.75
C TRP A 70 -2.01 12.11 4.78
N GLY A 71 -2.62 13.06 5.47
CA GLY A 71 -2.02 14.37 5.65
C GLY A 71 -2.97 15.35 6.30
N SER A 72 -2.54 16.60 6.33
CA SER A 72 -3.30 17.71 6.88
C SER A 72 -3.97 18.53 5.79
N ILE A 73 -5.08 19.14 6.13
CA ILE A 73 -5.79 20.08 5.27
C ILE A 73 -5.57 21.46 5.86
N GLY A 74 -5.25 22.44 5.00
CA GLY A 74 -5.18 23.83 5.42
C GLY A 74 -6.53 24.31 5.94
N ALA A 75 -6.52 25.22 6.92
CA ALA A 75 -7.73 25.78 7.47
C ALA A 75 -8.53 26.54 6.39
N PRO A 76 -9.77 26.15 6.11
CA PRO A 76 -10.59 26.84 5.11
C PRO A 76 -11.04 28.21 5.61
N GLY A 77 -11.18 29.15 4.69
CA GLY A 77 -11.88 30.38 4.94
C GLY A 77 -13.40 30.21 4.96
N ILE A 78 -14.14 31.31 5.13
CA ILE A 78 -15.60 31.26 5.15
C ILE A 78 -16.12 30.85 3.77
N ALA A 79 -16.91 29.78 3.74
CA ALA A 79 -17.62 29.28 2.55
C ALA A 79 -16.73 29.08 1.32
N GLN A 80 -15.45 28.79 1.50
CA GLN A 80 -14.50 28.60 0.41
C GLN A 80 -14.04 27.16 0.34
N ASP A 81 -13.85 26.67 -0.89
CA ASP A 81 -13.21 25.39 -1.12
C ASP A 81 -11.73 25.49 -0.80
N VAL A 82 -11.23 24.49 -0.11
CA VAL A 82 -9.80 24.29 0.10
C VAL A 82 -9.35 23.16 -0.79
N VAL A 83 -8.34 23.42 -1.61
CA VAL A 83 -7.72 22.41 -2.45
C VAL A 83 -6.56 21.76 -1.69
N THR A 84 -6.57 20.43 -1.59
CA THR A 84 -5.50 19.67 -0.95
C THR A 84 -4.94 18.69 -1.96
N HIS A 85 -3.62 18.73 -2.15
CA HIS A 85 -2.92 17.79 -3.02
C HIS A 85 -2.55 16.55 -2.22
N PHE A 86 -2.70 15.38 -2.84
CA PHE A 86 -2.18 14.15 -2.25
C PHE A 86 -0.66 14.16 -2.22
N PRO A 87 -0.02 13.47 -1.26
CA PRO A 87 1.44 13.33 -1.24
C PRO A 87 2.02 12.85 -2.56
N ILE A 88 1.35 11.89 -3.20
CA ILE A 88 1.65 11.43 -4.56
C ILE A 88 0.34 11.35 -5.35
N ALA A 89 0.42 11.47 -6.67
CA ALA A 89 -0.74 11.24 -7.51
C ALA A 89 -1.13 9.76 -7.46
N PHE A 90 -2.44 9.48 -7.38
CA PHE A 90 -2.92 8.13 -7.63
C PHE A 90 -2.72 7.79 -9.12
N PRO A 91 -2.19 6.62 -9.48
CA PRO A 91 -1.99 6.27 -10.88
C PRO A 91 -3.25 6.30 -11.74
N ASN A 92 -4.40 5.94 -11.18
CA ASN A 92 -5.66 5.91 -11.91
C ASN A 92 -6.69 6.86 -11.31
N ARG A 93 -7.04 6.68 -10.04
CA ARG A 93 -8.08 7.50 -9.41
C ARG A 93 -8.04 7.44 -7.89
N CYS A 94 -8.59 8.47 -7.28
CA CYS A 94 -8.95 8.46 -5.87
C CYS A 94 -10.29 7.75 -5.70
N LEU A 95 -10.36 6.80 -4.78
CA LEU A 95 -11.59 6.04 -4.51
C LEU A 95 -12.42 6.70 -3.42
N ARG A 96 -11.79 7.09 -2.31
CA ARG A 96 -12.45 7.76 -1.18
C ARG A 96 -11.49 8.66 -0.47
N VAL A 97 -12.02 9.74 0.08
CA VAL A 97 -11.32 10.59 1.04
C VAL A 97 -12.20 10.75 2.27
N LEU A 98 -11.64 10.52 3.43
CA LEU A 98 -12.26 10.80 4.71
C LEU A 98 -11.53 11.97 5.35
N VAL A 99 -12.29 12.90 5.91
CA VAL A 99 -11.75 14.11 6.52
C VAL A 99 -12.35 14.27 7.89
N SER A 100 -11.52 14.62 8.85
CA SER A 100 -11.94 14.85 10.23
C SER A 100 -11.23 16.06 10.80
N GLN A 101 -11.95 16.84 11.61
CA GLN A 101 -11.36 17.95 12.34
C GLN A 101 -10.32 17.43 13.34
N ASP A 102 -9.19 18.12 13.41
CA ASP A 102 -8.17 17.82 14.41
C ASP A 102 -8.66 18.26 15.79
N TYR A 103 -8.34 17.48 16.81
CA TYR A 103 -8.66 17.82 18.18
C TYR A 103 -7.85 19.04 18.62
N THR A 104 -8.55 20.04 19.15
CA THR A 104 -7.94 21.23 19.73
C THR A 104 -8.42 21.38 21.18
N PRO A 105 -7.58 21.22 22.17
CA PRO A 105 -7.97 21.43 23.57
C PRO A 105 -8.55 22.83 23.78
N ASP A 106 -9.61 22.92 24.56
CA ASP A 106 -10.24 24.16 24.99
C ASP A 106 -10.83 25.04 23.88
N SER A 107 -10.85 24.56 22.64
CA SER A 107 -11.40 25.35 21.53
C SER A 107 -12.92 25.48 21.59
N GLY A 108 -13.62 24.50 22.15
CA GLY A 108 -15.08 24.46 22.15
C GLY A 108 -15.73 24.35 20.78
N ALA A 109 -14.93 24.44 19.72
CA ALA A 109 -15.42 24.43 18.35
C ALA A 109 -15.26 23.05 17.73
N VAL A 110 -16.37 22.38 17.49
CA VAL A 110 -16.40 21.10 16.76
C VAL A 110 -17.31 21.29 15.56
N GLY A 111 -16.77 20.96 14.38
CA GLY A 111 -17.52 21.10 13.14
C GLY A 111 -17.39 19.88 12.27
N TYR A 112 -18.11 19.88 11.16
CA TYR A 112 -17.99 18.86 10.13
C TYR A 112 -17.26 19.43 8.92
N ILE A 113 -16.66 18.53 8.14
CA ILE A 113 -15.95 18.88 6.93
C ILE A 113 -16.46 17.98 5.82
N ALA A 114 -16.96 18.61 4.76
CA ALA A 114 -17.38 17.92 3.54
C ALA A 114 -16.23 17.93 2.54
N CYS A 115 -16.09 16.86 1.78
CA CYS A 115 -15.09 16.78 0.74
C CYS A 115 -15.63 16.11 -0.53
N ALA A 116 -15.04 16.48 -1.66
CA ALA A 116 -15.34 15.91 -2.98
C ALA A 116 -14.19 14.99 -3.43
N GLY A 117 -13.66 14.19 -2.49
CA GLY A 117 -12.46 13.40 -2.75
C GLY A 117 -12.72 12.05 -3.41
N PHE A 118 -13.95 11.66 -3.59
CA PHE A 118 -14.28 10.45 -4.35
C PHE A 118 -14.53 10.75 -5.84
N SER A 119 -14.28 11.96 -6.26
CA SER A 119 -14.27 12.34 -7.67
C SER A 119 -13.02 11.77 -8.33
N PRO A 120 -13.00 11.55 -9.65
CA PRO A 120 -11.89 10.86 -10.31
C PRO A 120 -10.57 11.63 -10.37
N ASP A 121 -10.44 12.77 -9.71
CA ASP A 121 -9.18 13.51 -9.72
C ASP A 121 -8.11 12.73 -8.94
N PRO A 122 -7.03 12.30 -9.61
CA PRO A 122 -6.00 11.49 -8.96
C PRO A 122 -4.97 12.31 -8.18
N VAL A 123 -5.02 13.63 -8.26
CA VAL A 123 -3.95 14.50 -7.76
C VAL A 123 -4.37 15.26 -6.51
N LYS A 124 -5.65 15.63 -6.42
CA LYS A 124 -6.12 16.55 -5.38
C LYS A 124 -7.60 16.31 -5.06
N PHE A 125 -8.03 16.88 -3.94
CA PHE A 125 -9.44 16.94 -3.57
C PHE A 125 -9.77 18.31 -3.02
N ILE A 126 -11.06 18.64 -2.97
CA ILE A 126 -11.56 19.87 -2.37
C ILE A 126 -12.36 19.56 -1.13
N SER A 127 -12.34 20.49 -0.18
CA SER A 127 -13.09 20.37 1.08
C SER A 127 -13.65 21.71 1.52
N ARG A 128 -14.72 21.66 2.33
CA ARG A 128 -15.30 22.81 3.02
C ARG A 128 -15.60 22.44 4.46
N ALA A 129 -15.35 23.37 5.36
CA ALA A 129 -15.67 23.19 6.77
C ALA A 129 -16.98 23.92 7.10
N SER A 130 -17.69 23.40 8.12
CA SER A 130 -18.88 24.07 8.67
C SER A 130 -18.52 25.34 9.42
N THR A 131 -17.29 25.41 9.96
CA THR A 131 -16.77 26.55 10.70
C THR A 131 -15.43 26.94 10.14
N PRO A 132 -15.18 28.24 9.86
CA PRO A 132 -13.88 28.68 9.34
C PRO A 132 -12.74 28.42 10.31
N GLY A 133 -11.55 28.20 9.77
CA GLY A 133 -10.33 28.08 10.57
C GLY A 133 -10.11 26.75 11.25
N LEU A 134 -10.93 25.74 10.97
CA LEU A 134 -10.75 24.42 11.54
C LEU A 134 -9.62 23.68 10.83
N GLY A 135 -8.59 23.29 11.58
CA GLY A 135 -7.57 22.37 11.11
C GLY A 135 -8.14 20.96 10.98
N ALA A 136 -7.72 20.23 9.97
CA ALA A 136 -8.24 18.90 9.70
C ALA A 136 -7.18 17.99 9.11
N SER A 137 -7.46 16.68 9.21
CA SER A 137 -6.64 15.62 8.62
C SER A 137 -7.46 14.81 7.65
N PHE A 138 -6.79 14.23 6.65
CA PHE A 138 -7.44 13.37 5.69
C PHE A 138 -6.80 11.99 5.64
N LEU A 139 -7.61 11.03 5.23
CA LEU A 139 -7.21 9.68 4.86
C LEU A 139 -7.79 9.40 3.49
N ALA A 140 -6.94 9.12 2.50
CA ALA A 140 -7.34 8.89 1.13
C ALA A 140 -6.96 7.50 0.67
N LEU A 141 -7.84 6.88 -0.11
CA LEU A 141 -7.65 5.57 -0.70
C LEU A 141 -7.76 5.68 -2.20
N GLY A 142 -6.88 5.01 -2.92
CA GLY A 142 -6.94 5.02 -4.38
C GLY A 142 -6.06 3.95 -5.03
N CYS A 143 -6.02 4.01 -6.31
CA CYS A 143 -5.24 3.07 -7.11
C CYS A 143 -4.75 3.70 -8.41
#